data_29fca040dd4bbcff0a786fc828246f88
#
_entry.id   29fca040dd4bbcff0a786fc828246f88
#
_cell.length_a   1.000
_cell.length_b   1.000
_cell.length_c   1.000
_cell.angle_alpha   90.00
_cell.angle_beta   90.00
_cell.angle_gamma   90.00
#
_symmetry.space_group_name_H-M   'P 1'
#
loop_
_entity.id
_entity.type
_entity.pdbx_description
1 polymer ?
#
loop_
_entity_poly.entity_id
_entity_poly.type
_entity_poly.pdbx_seq_one_letter_code
_entity_poly.pdbx_strand_id
1 'polypeptide(L)'
;MPKNILVIAALPEEADAFHPGQGVIAQTEPHPMRVIEQAGRHIKIVTCGLGKVNAALAVGRYADADTALVAMTGTCGRIAEIEGDTFWITRAIQHDYGALGGERISHYRAGDWPMGEARDPAFTAMSDPGSGLPHATIISGDVFLECPTAANSLAEKLNAQLVDMEIAAVAQAAEALDLPWCAIKAVTDSADGESAGDFSANLKRAARKAAEAMERVVELAAKW
;
A
#
# COMPACT_ATOMS: atom_id res chain seq x y z
N MET A 1 9.40 22.37 12.55
CA MET A 1 9.69 22.52 11.10
C MET A 1 8.73 21.63 10.34
N PRO A 2 8.27 22.00 9.17
CA PRO A 2 7.44 21.11 8.37
C PRO A 2 8.23 19.82 8.06
N LYS A 3 7.62 18.69 8.28
CA LYS A 3 8.26 17.39 8.06
C LYS A 3 7.89 16.84 6.69
N ASN A 4 8.79 16.10 6.07
CA ASN A 4 8.62 15.55 4.73
C ASN A 4 7.63 14.37 4.72
N ILE A 5 7.08 14.10 3.54
CA ILE A 5 6.21 12.94 3.29
C ILE A 5 6.90 12.04 2.26
N LEU A 6 6.98 10.75 2.56
CA LEU A 6 7.47 9.75 1.63
C LEU A 6 6.26 9.02 1.03
N VAL A 7 6.03 9.22 -0.27
CA VAL A 7 4.97 8.54 -1.03
C VAL A 7 5.60 7.40 -1.83
N ILE A 8 5.10 6.19 -1.61
CA ILE A 8 5.52 4.99 -2.32
C ILE A 8 4.43 4.62 -3.35
N ALA A 9 4.86 4.27 -4.54
CA ALA A 9 4.04 3.66 -5.58
C ALA A 9 4.79 2.47 -6.18
N ALA A 10 4.11 1.40 -6.52
CA ALA A 10 4.76 0.21 -7.05
C ALA A 10 5.12 0.38 -8.53
N LEU A 11 4.24 1.00 -9.31
CA LEU A 11 4.35 1.13 -10.76
C LEU A 11 4.58 2.58 -11.19
N PRO A 12 5.24 2.79 -12.35
CA PRO A 12 5.40 4.12 -12.93
C PRO A 12 4.05 4.84 -13.14
N GLU A 13 3.02 4.12 -13.62
CA GLU A 13 1.69 4.67 -13.85
C GLU A 13 1.04 5.20 -12.55
N GLU A 14 1.32 4.58 -11.43
CA GLU A 14 0.84 5.02 -10.11
C GLU A 14 1.60 6.24 -9.60
N ALA A 15 2.93 6.22 -9.74
CA ALA A 15 3.78 7.35 -9.36
C ALA A 15 3.50 8.59 -10.22
N ASP A 16 3.32 8.41 -11.54
CA ASP A 16 3.07 9.50 -12.48
C ASP A 16 1.66 10.09 -12.32
N ALA A 17 0.71 9.31 -11.80
CA ALA A 17 -0.63 9.78 -11.51
C ALA A 17 -0.69 10.75 -10.32
N PHE A 18 0.27 10.69 -9.39
CA PHE A 18 0.35 11.57 -8.23
C PHE A 18 0.98 12.92 -8.62
N HIS A 19 0.22 14.02 -8.54
CA HIS A 19 0.63 15.36 -9.02
C HIS A 19 1.29 15.31 -10.40
N PRO A 20 0.56 14.94 -11.47
CA PRO A 20 1.13 14.68 -12.77
C PRO A 20 1.87 15.90 -13.34
N GLY A 21 3.07 15.68 -13.84
CA GLY A 21 3.91 16.72 -14.44
C GLY A 21 4.53 17.70 -13.44
N GLN A 22 4.33 17.51 -12.14
CA GLN A 22 4.91 18.38 -11.11
C GLN A 22 6.15 17.73 -10.49
N GLY A 23 7.03 18.57 -9.94
CA GLY A 23 8.23 18.16 -9.23
C GLY A 23 9.46 18.01 -10.11
N VAL A 24 10.58 17.81 -9.46
CA VAL A 24 11.90 17.62 -10.07
C VAL A 24 12.31 16.17 -9.92
N ILE A 25 12.79 15.56 -11.01
CA ILE A 25 13.40 14.23 -10.94
C ILE A 25 14.68 14.35 -10.14
N ALA A 26 14.68 13.75 -8.95
CA ALA A 26 15.82 13.78 -8.04
C ALA A 26 16.74 12.57 -8.23
N GLN A 27 16.18 11.47 -8.76
CA GLN A 27 16.90 10.21 -8.98
C GLN A 27 16.21 9.36 -10.04
N THR A 28 16.99 8.60 -10.81
CA THR A 28 16.46 7.63 -11.80
C THR A 28 16.74 6.18 -11.39
N GLU A 29 17.82 5.93 -10.66
CA GLU A 29 18.27 4.60 -10.25
C GLU A 29 18.66 4.57 -8.76
N PRO A 30 18.48 3.48 -8.02
CA PRO A 30 17.81 2.23 -8.40
C PRO A 30 16.28 2.34 -8.39
N HIS A 31 15.69 3.33 -7.73
CA HIS A 31 14.28 3.62 -7.72
C HIS A 31 14.07 5.03 -8.26
N PRO A 32 13.30 5.21 -9.35
CA PRO A 32 12.93 6.55 -9.81
C PRO A 32 12.27 7.34 -8.68
N MET A 33 12.77 8.55 -8.45
CA MET A 33 12.25 9.43 -7.42
C MET A 33 12.07 10.84 -7.95
N ARG A 34 10.95 11.42 -7.63
CA ARG A 34 10.57 12.78 -7.92
C ARG A 34 10.25 13.51 -6.61
N VAL A 35 10.64 14.76 -6.51
CA VAL A 35 10.37 15.59 -5.32
C VAL A 35 9.50 16.76 -5.70
N ILE A 36 8.43 16.98 -4.95
CA ILE A 36 7.55 18.13 -5.03
C ILE A 36 7.72 18.96 -3.77
N GLU A 37 7.79 20.25 -3.91
CA GLU A 37 7.72 21.19 -2.79
C GLU A 37 6.29 21.72 -2.65
N GLN A 38 5.66 21.46 -1.51
CA GLN A 38 4.30 21.91 -1.22
C GLN A 38 4.18 22.39 0.21
N ALA A 39 3.72 23.64 0.40
CA ALA A 39 3.52 24.23 1.72
C ALA A 39 4.78 24.18 2.63
N GLY A 40 5.97 24.32 2.06
CA GLY A 40 7.25 24.26 2.78
C GLY A 40 7.68 22.86 3.19
N ARG A 41 7.08 21.81 2.63
CA ARG A 41 7.44 20.40 2.82
C ARG A 41 7.93 19.79 1.52
N HIS A 42 8.81 18.82 1.60
CA HIS A 42 9.13 17.99 0.47
C HIS A 42 8.28 16.72 0.48
N ILE A 43 7.65 16.45 -0.66
CA ILE A 43 6.96 15.19 -0.93
C ILE A 43 7.85 14.40 -1.87
N LYS A 44 8.45 13.33 -1.36
CA LYS A 44 9.26 12.39 -2.15
C LYS A 44 8.32 11.34 -2.72
N ILE A 45 8.24 11.21 -4.03
CA ILE A 45 7.45 10.17 -4.71
C ILE A 45 8.43 9.17 -5.29
N VAL A 46 8.36 7.93 -4.82
CA VAL A 46 9.29 6.86 -5.18
C VAL A 46 8.56 5.73 -5.88
N THR A 47 9.01 5.36 -7.07
CA THR A 47 8.58 4.14 -7.74
C THR A 47 9.41 2.97 -7.24
N CYS A 48 8.84 2.12 -6.41
CA CYS A 48 9.61 1.07 -5.74
C CYS A 48 9.77 -0.21 -6.57
N GLY A 49 8.89 -0.46 -7.54
CA GLY A 49 8.74 -1.77 -8.19
C GLY A 49 7.81 -2.70 -7.41
N LEU A 50 7.47 -3.83 -8.02
CA LEU A 50 6.54 -4.80 -7.45
C LEU A 50 7.17 -5.62 -6.33
N GLY A 51 6.34 -6.00 -5.36
CA GLY A 51 6.64 -6.96 -4.33
C GLY A 51 7.20 -6.38 -3.03
N LYS A 52 7.10 -7.18 -1.99
CA LYS A 52 7.37 -6.78 -0.60
C LYS A 52 8.79 -6.29 -0.35
N VAL A 53 9.78 -6.95 -0.96
CA VAL A 53 11.19 -6.60 -0.76
C VAL A 53 11.48 -5.21 -1.35
N ASN A 54 11.02 -4.93 -2.57
CA ASN A 54 11.19 -3.64 -3.22
C ASN A 54 10.52 -2.52 -2.43
N ALA A 55 9.30 -2.75 -1.96
CA ALA A 55 8.54 -1.81 -1.16
C ALA A 55 9.24 -1.47 0.17
N ALA A 56 9.69 -2.49 0.92
CA ALA A 56 10.40 -2.30 2.18
C ALA A 56 11.76 -1.60 1.98
N LEU A 57 12.51 -1.97 0.94
CA LEU A 57 13.79 -1.33 0.60
C LEU A 57 13.60 0.15 0.27
N ALA A 58 12.54 0.51 -0.47
CA ALA A 58 12.24 1.90 -0.79
C ALA A 58 11.97 2.71 0.48
N VAL A 59 11.16 2.19 1.41
CA VAL A 59 10.92 2.86 2.70
C VAL A 59 12.22 3.02 3.47
N GLY A 60 12.98 1.95 3.68
CA GLY A 60 14.24 1.98 4.45
C GLY A 60 15.33 2.88 3.84
N ARG A 61 15.31 3.08 2.51
CA ARG A 61 16.31 3.89 1.81
C ARG A 61 15.96 5.36 1.78
N TYR A 62 14.68 5.73 1.66
CA TYR A 62 14.27 7.10 1.36
C TYR A 62 13.58 7.80 2.52
N ALA A 63 13.16 7.08 3.56
CA ALA A 63 12.80 7.69 4.83
C ALA A 63 14.06 8.24 5.53
N ASP A 64 13.95 9.41 6.09
CA ASP A 64 15.02 10.11 6.80
C ASP A 64 14.50 10.74 8.10
N ALA A 65 15.38 11.43 8.84
CA ALA A 65 15.03 12.06 10.11
C ALA A 65 13.94 13.15 9.99
N ASP A 66 13.74 13.70 8.80
CA ASP A 66 12.72 14.71 8.52
C ASP A 66 11.41 14.10 8.01
N THR A 67 11.35 12.79 7.79
CA THR A 67 10.14 12.08 7.34
C THR A 67 9.12 12.03 8.49
N ALA A 68 7.90 12.53 8.23
CA ALA A 68 6.81 12.50 9.19
C ALA A 68 5.76 11.43 8.91
N LEU A 69 5.67 10.99 7.65
CA LEU A 69 4.64 10.08 7.18
C LEU A 69 5.18 9.25 6.01
N VAL A 70 4.93 7.96 6.05
CA VAL A 70 5.05 7.07 4.90
C VAL A 70 3.65 6.84 4.34
N ALA A 71 3.42 7.23 3.10
CA ALA A 71 2.15 7.04 2.41
C ALA A 71 2.33 6.08 1.24
N MET A 72 1.35 5.26 0.95
CA MET A 72 1.34 4.45 -0.27
C MET A 72 0.09 4.72 -1.09
N THR A 73 0.26 5.01 -2.36
CA THR A 73 -0.82 5.14 -3.34
C THR A 73 -0.68 4.08 -4.41
N GLY A 74 -1.78 3.58 -4.95
CA GLY A 74 -1.73 2.61 -6.03
C GLY A 74 -3.00 1.80 -6.19
N THR A 75 -2.86 0.65 -6.83
CA THR A 75 -3.96 -0.21 -7.25
C THR A 75 -4.03 -1.50 -6.44
N CYS A 76 -5.17 -2.19 -6.48
CA CYS A 76 -5.40 -3.45 -5.78
C CYS A 76 -6.48 -4.28 -6.46
N GLY A 77 -6.49 -5.58 -6.18
CA GLY A 77 -7.59 -6.49 -6.48
C GLY A 77 -8.64 -6.49 -5.36
N ARG A 78 -9.90 -6.76 -5.72
CA ARG A 78 -11.00 -6.98 -4.77
C ARG A 78 -11.20 -8.47 -4.54
N ILE A 79 -11.22 -8.90 -3.29
CA ILE A 79 -11.37 -10.32 -2.90
C ILE A 79 -12.64 -10.61 -2.10
N ALA A 80 -13.37 -9.59 -1.67
CA ALA A 80 -14.67 -9.70 -1.01
C ALA A 80 -15.56 -8.52 -1.37
N GLU A 81 -16.86 -8.68 -1.15
CA GLU A 81 -17.83 -7.61 -1.38
C GLU A 81 -17.55 -6.42 -0.46
N ILE A 82 -17.41 -5.25 -1.06
CA ILE A 82 -17.29 -3.95 -0.39
C ILE A 82 -17.74 -2.85 -1.35
N GLU A 83 -18.51 -1.89 -0.87
CA GLU A 83 -18.97 -0.76 -1.68
C GLU A 83 -17.84 0.26 -1.90
N GLY A 84 -17.73 0.74 -3.14
CA GLY A 84 -16.74 1.73 -3.56
C GLY A 84 -15.64 1.15 -4.44
N ASP A 85 -14.83 2.03 -5.01
CA ASP A 85 -13.70 1.66 -5.89
C ASP A 85 -12.36 2.18 -5.38
N THR A 86 -12.37 3.08 -4.39
CA THR A 86 -11.16 3.68 -3.80
C THR A 86 -11.31 3.68 -2.30
N PHE A 87 -10.28 3.24 -1.59
CA PHE A 87 -10.36 2.91 -0.17
C PHE A 87 -9.22 3.51 0.62
N TRP A 88 -9.55 3.98 1.84
CA TRP A 88 -8.60 4.17 2.91
C TRP A 88 -8.27 2.83 3.54
N ILE A 89 -6.99 2.47 3.58
CA ILE A 89 -6.56 1.21 4.18
C ILE A 89 -6.34 1.41 5.67
N THR A 90 -7.11 0.69 6.48
CA THR A 90 -6.99 0.74 7.94
C THR A 90 -6.06 -0.31 8.49
N ARG A 91 -5.94 -1.45 7.81
CA ARG A 91 -5.16 -2.61 8.24
C ARG A 91 -4.52 -3.29 7.03
N ALA A 92 -3.26 -3.72 7.19
CA ALA A 92 -2.52 -4.46 6.19
C ALA A 92 -1.92 -5.74 6.79
N ILE A 93 -2.05 -6.88 6.09
CA ILE A 93 -1.63 -8.19 6.56
C ILE A 93 -0.78 -8.87 5.49
N GLN A 94 0.38 -9.44 5.85
CA GLN A 94 1.10 -10.32 4.91
C GLN A 94 0.45 -11.72 4.93
N HIS A 95 -0.27 -12.06 3.86
CA HIS A 95 -1.00 -13.32 3.77
C HIS A 95 -0.13 -14.55 3.50
N ASP A 96 1.11 -14.34 3.12
CA ASP A 96 2.11 -15.36 2.84
C ASP A 96 3.18 -15.47 3.94
N TYR A 97 2.98 -14.82 5.11
CA TYR A 97 3.83 -14.94 6.28
C TYR A 97 3.17 -15.76 7.38
N GLY A 98 3.87 -16.79 7.86
CA GLY A 98 3.36 -17.64 8.93
C GLY A 98 3.98 -19.01 8.98
N ALA A 99 3.29 -19.96 9.63
CA ALA A 99 3.67 -21.35 9.72
C ALA A 99 2.82 -22.22 8.80
N LEU A 100 3.45 -22.98 7.90
CA LEU A 100 2.78 -23.93 7.03
C LEU A 100 2.68 -25.27 7.72
N GLY A 101 1.46 -25.69 8.08
CA GLY A 101 1.14 -26.98 8.67
C GLY A 101 0.20 -27.78 7.75
N GLY A 102 0.69 -28.86 7.14
CA GLY A 102 -0.06 -29.58 6.11
C GLY A 102 -0.33 -28.67 4.89
N GLU A 103 -1.61 -28.48 4.55
CA GLU A 103 -2.03 -27.63 3.42
C GLU A 103 -2.49 -26.23 3.86
N ARG A 104 -2.30 -25.86 5.13
CA ARG A 104 -2.82 -24.61 5.70
C ARG A 104 -1.70 -23.78 6.31
N ILE A 105 -1.72 -22.50 5.98
CA ILE A 105 -0.89 -21.50 6.64
C ILE A 105 -1.62 -20.93 7.87
N SER A 106 -0.94 -20.94 9.02
CA SER A 106 -1.32 -20.17 10.20
C SER A 106 -0.63 -18.81 10.09
N HIS A 107 -1.42 -17.74 9.97
CA HIS A 107 -0.89 -16.40 9.77
C HIS A 107 -0.39 -15.81 11.08
N TYR A 108 0.76 -15.22 11.03
CA TYR A 108 1.38 -14.47 12.11
C TYR A 108 1.70 -13.06 11.63
N ARG A 109 1.88 -12.14 12.57
CA ARG A 109 2.37 -10.82 12.21
C ARG A 109 3.78 -10.94 11.63
N ALA A 110 4.01 -10.34 10.48
CA ALA A 110 5.32 -10.41 9.83
C ALA A 110 6.41 -9.77 10.72
N GLY A 111 7.47 -10.53 10.95
CA GLY A 111 8.52 -10.19 11.90
C GLY A 111 8.42 -10.91 13.24
N ASP A 112 7.25 -11.41 13.63
CA ASP A 112 7.08 -12.22 14.83
C ASP A 112 7.52 -13.68 14.57
N TRP A 113 7.86 -14.37 15.66
CA TRP A 113 8.18 -15.79 15.58
C TRP A 113 6.92 -16.61 15.25
N PRO A 114 6.89 -17.37 14.13
CA PRO A 114 5.67 -18.01 13.65
C PRO A 114 5.38 -19.34 14.37
N MET A 115 5.38 -19.33 15.69
CA MET A 115 5.10 -20.48 16.55
C MET A 115 4.34 -20.03 17.80
N GLY A 116 3.51 -20.96 18.33
CA GLY A 116 2.69 -20.70 19.51
C GLY A 116 1.37 -20.01 19.17
N GLU A 117 0.83 -19.25 20.12
CA GLU A 117 -0.42 -18.54 19.93
C GLU A 117 -0.23 -17.35 18.97
N ALA A 118 -0.98 -17.36 17.87
CA ALA A 118 -0.94 -16.27 16.89
C ALA A 118 -1.61 -15.00 17.47
N ARG A 119 -0.92 -13.89 17.39
CA ARG A 119 -1.48 -12.55 17.65
C ARG A 119 -2.16 -12.02 16.39
N ASP A 120 -2.80 -10.85 16.50
CA ASP A 120 -3.32 -10.14 15.35
C ASP A 120 -2.21 -9.90 14.30
N PRO A 121 -2.32 -10.46 13.09
CA PRO A 121 -1.27 -10.35 12.07
C PRO A 121 -1.19 -8.99 11.39
N ALA A 122 -2.12 -8.08 11.67
CA ALA A 122 -2.24 -6.81 10.97
C ALA A 122 -1.28 -5.73 11.47
N PHE A 123 -0.81 -4.92 10.53
CA PHE A 123 -0.27 -3.59 10.75
C PHE A 123 -1.41 -2.58 10.66
N THR A 124 -1.50 -1.66 11.61
CA THR A 124 -2.60 -0.70 11.69
C THR A 124 -2.14 0.67 11.18
N ALA A 125 -2.86 1.21 10.20
CA ALA A 125 -2.58 2.54 9.69
C ALA A 125 -2.89 3.64 10.70
N MET A 126 -2.34 4.83 10.48
CA MET A 126 -2.79 6.02 11.21
C MET A 126 -4.29 6.25 11.01
N SER A 127 -4.91 6.99 11.91
CA SER A 127 -6.32 7.36 11.78
C SER A 127 -6.57 8.16 10.50
N ASP A 128 -7.69 7.88 9.82
CA ASP A 128 -8.12 8.64 8.66
C ASP A 128 -8.31 10.12 9.03
N PRO A 129 -7.61 11.05 8.37
CA PRO A 129 -7.73 12.48 8.64
C PRO A 129 -9.03 13.13 8.14
N GLY A 130 -9.97 12.33 7.69
CA GLY A 130 -11.24 12.79 7.09
C GLY A 130 -11.22 12.72 5.57
N SER A 131 -10.65 11.66 5.01
CA SER A 131 -10.61 11.43 3.55
C SER A 131 -11.98 11.28 2.93
N GLY A 132 -12.98 10.85 3.71
CA GLY A 132 -14.33 10.54 3.23
C GLY A 132 -14.40 9.25 2.40
N LEU A 133 -13.34 8.45 2.39
CA LEU A 133 -13.29 7.17 1.67
C LEU A 133 -13.85 6.03 2.54
N PRO A 134 -14.43 5.00 1.93
CA PRO A 134 -14.72 3.77 2.63
C PRO A 134 -13.41 3.14 3.13
N HIS A 135 -13.50 2.48 4.29
CA HIS A 135 -12.38 1.83 4.94
C HIS A 135 -12.29 0.35 4.55
N ALA A 136 -11.08 -0.16 4.38
CA ALA A 136 -10.85 -1.56 4.04
C ALA A 136 -9.62 -2.15 4.75
N THR A 137 -9.64 -3.47 4.93
CA THR A 137 -8.47 -4.29 5.25
C THR A 137 -7.90 -4.85 3.94
N ILE A 138 -6.59 -4.77 3.78
CA ILE A 138 -5.88 -5.32 2.62
C ILE A 138 -4.92 -6.43 3.03
N ILE A 139 -4.78 -7.43 2.19
CA ILE A 139 -3.73 -8.44 2.32
C ILE A 139 -2.66 -8.25 1.25
N SER A 140 -1.40 -8.46 1.60
CA SER A 140 -0.27 -8.35 0.68
C SER A 140 0.53 -9.64 0.62
N GLY A 141 1.05 -9.98 -0.57
CA GLY A 141 1.95 -11.12 -0.77
C GLY A 141 2.67 -11.07 -2.10
N ASP A 142 3.77 -11.81 -2.24
CA ASP A 142 4.56 -11.82 -3.47
C ASP A 142 3.97 -12.77 -4.56
N VAL A 143 2.62 -12.82 -4.61
CA VAL A 143 1.86 -13.60 -5.59
C VAL A 143 0.73 -12.75 -6.14
N PHE A 144 0.64 -12.63 -7.47
CA PHE A 144 -0.53 -12.05 -8.12
C PHE A 144 -1.70 -13.02 -8.02
N LEU A 145 -2.77 -12.63 -7.34
CA LEU A 145 -3.88 -13.52 -6.99
C LEU A 145 -4.94 -13.54 -8.10
N GLU A 146 -5.01 -14.64 -8.85
CA GLU A 146 -5.97 -14.87 -9.95
C GLU A 146 -6.88 -16.07 -9.70
N CYS A 147 -6.94 -16.57 -8.49
CA CYS A 147 -7.70 -17.77 -8.15
C CYS A 147 -8.85 -17.43 -7.21
N PRO A 148 -10.13 -17.47 -7.65
CA PRO A 148 -11.29 -17.13 -6.83
C PRO A 148 -11.38 -17.94 -5.53
N THR A 149 -11.06 -19.24 -5.59
CA THR A 149 -11.11 -20.10 -4.40
C THR A 149 -10.08 -19.67 -3.35
N ALA A 150 -8.86 -19.32 -3.79
CA ALA A 150 -7.83 -18.82 -2.89
C ALA A 150 -8.19 -17.42 -2.35
N ALA A 151 -8.69 -16.53 -3.22
CA ALA A 151 -9.14 -15.19 -2.86
C ALA A 151 -10.22 -15.23 -1.76
N ASN A 152 -11.28 -16.02 -1.97
CA ASN A 152 -12.37 -16.17 -1.01
C ASN A 152 -11.88 -16.75 0.33
N SER A 153 -11.04 -17.79 0.29
CA SER A 153 -10.48 -18.39 1.49
C SER A 153 -9.63 -17.42 2.32
N LEU A 154 -8.81 -16.59 1.65
CA LEU A 154 -8.00 -15.56 2.30
C LEU A 154 -8.87 -14.43 2.85
N ALA A 155 -9.87 -13.98 2.09
CA ALA A 155 -10.82 -12.95 2.50
C ALA A 155 -11.54 -13.32 3.80
N GLU A 156 -12.10 -14.53 3.87
CA GLU A 156 -12.79 -15.04 5.06
C GLU A 156 -11.83 -15.19 6.24
N LYS A 157 -10.69 -15.82 6.01
CA LYS A 157 -9.73 -16.16 7.09
C LYS A 157 -9.11 -14.93 7.72
N LEU A 158 -8.82 -13.89 6.94
CA LEU A 158 -8.15 -12.67 7.37
C LEU A 158 -9.09 -11.47 7.53
N ASN A 159 -10.39 -11.67 7.29
CA ASN A 159 -11.41 -10.60 7.28
C ASN A 159 -10.94 -9.41 6.43
N ALA A 160 -10.51 -9.69 5.19
CA ALA A 160 -9.96 -8.72 4.27
C ALA A 160 -10.81 -8.58 3.01
N GLN A 161 -10.81 -7.40 2.41
CA GLN A 161 -11.60 -7.07 1.23
C GLN A 161 -10.74 -6.87 -0.02
N LEU A 162 -9.47 -6.53 0.18
CA LEU A 162 -8.57 -6.15 -0.89
C LEU A 162 -7.27 -6.94 -0.84
N VAL A 163 -6.59 -7.02 -2.00
CA VAL A 163 -5.27 -7.65 -2.13
C VAL A 163 -4.34 -6.79 -2.97
N ASP A 164 -3.07 -6.71 -2.57
CA ASP A 164 -1.97 -6.15 -3.34
C ASP A 164 -0.67 -6.95 -3.10
N MET A 165 0.46 -6.40 -3.51
CA MET A 165 1.75 -7.06 -3.35
C MET A 165 2.73 -6.28 -2.44
N GLU A 166 2.37 -5.14 -1.85
CA GLU A 166 3.36 -4.23 -1.24
C GLU A 166 2.98 -3.68 0.13
N ILE A 167 1.71 -3.30 0.34
CA ILE A 167 1.34 -2.38 1.43
C ILE A 167 1.71 -2.89 2.81
N ALA A 168 1.56 -4.19 3.07
CA ALA A 168 1.91 -4.73 4.38
C ALA A 168 3.43 -4.69 4.65
N ALA A 169 4.25 -4.70 3.60
CA ALA A 169 5.70 -4.53 3.73
C ALA A 169 6.08 -3.05 3.93
N VAL A 170 5.37 -2.12 3.27
CA VAL A 170 5.50 -0.68 3.55
C VAL A 170 5.15 -0.38 5.00
N ALA A 171 4.03 -0.94 5.49
CA ALA A 171 3.56 -0.79 6.87
C ALA A 171 4.58 -1.34 7.87
N GLN A 172 5.09 -2.55 7.65
CA GLN A 172 6.12 -3.16 8.49
C GLN A 172 7.40 -2.32 8.53
N ALA A 173 7.87 -1.83 7.38
CA ALA A 173 9.07 -1.02 7.31
C ALA A 173 8.88 0.36 7.99
N ALA A 174 7.72 0.98 7.82
CA ALA A 174 7.40 2.24 8.49
C ALA A 174 7.36 2.09 10.01
N GLU A 175 6.69 1.05 10.53
CA GLU A 175 6.67 0.77 11.98
C GLU A 175 8.07 0.46 12.54
N ALA A 176 8.91 -0.26 11.79
CA ALA A 176 10.30 -0.52 12.19
C ALA A 176 11.15 0.76 12.31
N LEU A 177 10.72 1.84 11.69
CA LEU A 177 11.34 3.17 11.75
C LEU A 177 10.58 4.14 12.68
N ASP A 178 9.61 3.65 13.45
CA ASP A 178 8.72 4.46 14.31
C ASP A 178 8.00 5.57 13.54
N LEU A 179 7.67 5.33 12.27
CA LEU A 179 6.95 6.27 11.41
C LEU A 179 5.48 5.86 11.26
N PRO A 180 4.54 6.82 11.34
CA PRO A 180 3.16 6.57 10.96
C PRO A 180 3.09 6.26 9.46
N TRP A 181 2.11 5.43 9.10
CA TRP A 181 1.85 5.11 7.71
C TRP A 181 0.37 5.23 7.37
N CYS A 182 0.09 5.48 6.10
CA CYS A 182 -1.25 5.42 5.52
C CYS A 182 -1.20 4.88 4.10
N ALA A 183 -2.35 4.44 3.60
CA ALA A 183 -2.45 4.03 2.21
C ALA A 183 -3.83 4.26 1.63
N ILE A 184 -3.85 4.56 0.33
CA ILE A 184 -5.05 4.62 -0.50
C ILE A 184 -4.86 3.70 -1.70
N LYS A 185 -5.82 2.81 -1.89
CA LYS A 185 -5.83 1.87 -3.01
C LYS A 185 -7.12 2.00 -3.81
N ALA A 186 -7.01 1.85 -5.14
CA ALA A 186 -8.15 1.80 -6.04
C ALA A 186 -8.19 0.46 -6.78
N VAL A 187 -9.40 -0.06 -6.95
CA VAL A 187 -9.62 -1.40 -7.52
C VAL A 187 -9.40 -1.40 -9.03
N THR A 188 -8.61 -2.35 -9.49
CA THR A 188 -8.40 -2.68 -10.90
C THR A 188 -9.18 -3.90 -11.36
N ASP A 189 -9.28 -4.93 -10.51
CA ASP A 189 -9.77 -6.26 -10.84
C ASP A 189 -10.46 -6.93 -9.63
N SER A 190 -11.04 -8.10 -9.85
CA SER A 190 -11.79 -8.85 -8.85
C SER A 190 -11.05 -10.12 -8.37
N ALA A 191 -9.75 -10.22 -8.55
CA ALA A 191 -8.91 -11.37 -8.19
C ALA A 191 -9.50 -12.71 -8.70
N ASP A 192 -10.07 -12.70 -9.88
CA ASP A 192 -10.66 -13.84 -10.59
C ASP A 192 -9.79 -14.27 -11.77
N GLY A 193 -10.23 -15.25 -12.53
CA GLY A 193 -9.45 -15.77 -13.66
C GLY A 193 -9.21 -14.78 -14.82
N GLU A 194 -9.79 -13.59 -14.81
CA GLU A 194 -9.63 -12.53 -15.82
C GLU A 194 -8.82 -11.34 -15.29
N SER A 195 -8.34 -11.42 -14.05
CA SER A 195 -7.70 -10.31 -13.31
C SER A 195 -6.55 -9.65 -14.05
N ALA A 196 -5.70 -10.39 -14.78
CA ALA A 196 -4.58 -9.80 -15.52
C ALA A 196 -5.06 -8.89 -16.67
N GLY A 197 -6.16 -9.27 -17.35
CA GLY A 197 -6.78 -8.46 -18.39
C GLY A 197 -7.42 -7.19 -17.81
N ASP A 198 -8.19 -7.34 -16.77
CA ASP A 198 -8.88 -6.25 -16.07
C ASP A 198 -7.88 -5.28 -15.44
N PHE A 199 -6.83 -5.78 -14.80
CA PHE A 199 -5.73 -4.97 -14.27
C PHE A 199 -5.16 -4.07 -15.36
N SER A 200 -4.75 -4.64 -16.50
CA SER A 200 -4.13 -3.88 -17.59
C SER A 200 -5.08 -2.82 -18.18
N ALA A 201 -6.37 -3.15 -18.31
CA ALA A 201 -7.38 -2.23 -18.83
C ALA A 201 -7.71 -1.08 -17.89
N ASN A 202 -7.69 -1.34 -16.57
CA ASN A 202 -8.13 -0.39 -15.54
C ASN A 202 -6.98 0.36 -14.85
N LEU A 203 -5.71 -0.07 -14.99
CA LEU A 203 -4.55 0.45 -14.25
C LEU A 203 -4.50 1.98 -14.21
N LYS A 204 -4.47 2.64 -15.36
CA LYS A 204 -4.33 4.10 -15.41
C LYS A 204 -5.49 4.85 -14.74
N ARG A 205 -6.71 4.34 -14.90
CA ARG A 205 -7.90 4.93 -14.28
C ARG A 205 -7.89 4.76 -12.75
N ALA A 206 -7.56 3.58 -12.28
CA ALA A 206 -7.49 3.28 -10.85
C ALA A 206 -6.32 4.03 -10.18
N ALA A 207 -5.13 4.01 -10.80
CA ALA A 207 -3.98 4.76 -10.33
C ALA A 207 -4.29 6.24 -10.14
N ARG A 208 -5.00 6.87 -11.11
CA ARG A 208 -5.42 8.26 -10.99
C ARG A 208 -6.38 8.50 -9.85
N LYS A 209 -7.39 7.63 -9.64
CA LYS A 209 -8.33 7.75 -8.51
C LYS A 209 -7.61 7.67 -7.15
N ALA A 210 -6.70 6.72 -7.00
CA ALA A 210 -5.91 6.56 -5.78
C ALA A 210 -5.02 7.78 -5.53
N ALA A 211 -4.33 8.26 -6.57
CA ALA A 211 -3.46 9.43 -6.49
C ALA A 211 -4.21 10.70 -6.10
N GLU A 212 -5.31 11.04 -6.77
CA GLU A 212 -6.14 12.21 -6.47
C GLU A 212 -6.69 12.17 -5.02
N ALA A 213 -7.01 10.99 -4.52
CA ALA A 213 -7.43 10.83 -3.14
C ALA A 213 -6.25 11.01 -2.16
N MET A 214 -5.08 10.46 -2.49
CA MET A 214 -3.87 10.63 -1.67
C MET A 214 -3.40 12.09 -1.64
N GLU A 215 -3.47 12.83 -2.76
CA GLU A 215 -3.16 14.25 -2.82
C GLU A 215 -3.98 15.05 -1.79
N ARG A 216 -5.29 14.78 -1.71
CA ARG A 216 -6.17 15.39 -0.68
C ARG A 216 -5.77 15.04 0.74
N VAL A 217 -5.37 13.78 0.98
CA VAL A 217 -4.90 13.34 2.31
C VAL A 217 -3.60 14.05 2.70
N VAL A 218 -2.66 14.15 1.77
CA VAL A 218 -1.39 14.87 1.98
C VAL A 218 -1.63 16.36 2.30
N GLU A 219 -2.61 17.00 1.66
CA GLU A 219 -3.03 18.36 1.96
C GLU A 219 -3.65 18.49 3.37
N LEU A 220 -4.46 17.52 3.78
CA LEU A 220 -5.03 17.47 5.14
C LEU A 220 -3.93 17.27 6.18
N ALA A 221 -3.00 16.35 5.93
CA ALA A 221 -1.84 16.10 6.80
C ALA A 221 -0.88 17.31 6.88
N ALA A 222 -0.91 18.21 5.92
CA ALA A 222 -0.14 19.45 5.97
C ALA A 222 -0.59 20.42 7.08
N LYS A 223 -1.73 20.18 7.70
CA LYS A 223 -2.29 20.99 8.79
C LYS A 223 -1.91 20.50 10.19
N TRP A 224 -1.10 19.43 10.32
CA TRP A 224 -0.66 18.80 11.59
C TRP A 224 0.70 19.32 12.08
#